data_6c8f35430cbf4e60ce288c9888b45178
#
_entry.id   6c8f35430cbf4e60ce288c9888b45178
#
_cell.length_a   1.000
_cell.length_b   1.000
_cell.length_c   1.000
_cell.angle_alpha   90.00
_cell.angle_beta   90.00
_cell.angle_gamma   90.00
#
_symmetry.space_group_name_H-M   'P 1'
#
loop_
_entity.id
_entity.type
_entity.pdbx_description
1 polymer ?
#
loop_
_entity_poly.entity_id
_entity_poly.type
_entity_poly.pdbx_seq_one_letter_code
_entity_poly.pdbx_strand_id
1 'polypeptide(L)'
;MGGPSGVGKTIFALRWLVQGIERGENCLYVSFQDTGAQLTSVAAGFGWDVAAYRDSGQLVISYVPMGDLDLDVLATSVRSEIERHPVSRVVIDSLSELAFAAREENRFAAYMRSLVGLVRAGGSSLLLTSETSIHGLPGNSLDGLLFLFDSTIDLRYIEEESQICRAVHVAKMRSRAHSMSLNSVTITDHGLEVGHALASVTGRLGWSALRTKGPVEPARPAAPAAADA
;
A
#
# COMPACT_ATOMS: atom_id res chain seq x y z
N MET A 1 3.06 -0.30 -1.56
CA MET A 1 1.87 -0.99 -1.06
C MET A 1 0.74 -0.83 -2.05
N GLY A 2 0.11 -1.92 -2.48
CA GLY A 2 -1.00 -1.91 -3.43
C GLY A 2 -2.32 -2.37 -2.83
N GLY A 3 -3.42 -2.01 -3.50
CA GLY A 3 -4.75 -2.50 -3.15
C GLY A 3 -5.88 -1.59 -3.66
N PRO A 4 -7.12 -2.11 -3.72
CA PRO A 4 -8.26 -1.35 -4.22
C PRO A 4 -8.59 -0.13 -3.34
N SER A 5 -9.39 0.79 -3.86
CA SER A 5 -9.89 1.92 -3.10
C SER A 5 -10.68 1.46 -1.86
N GLY A 6 -10.59 2.19 -0.75
CA GLY A 6 -11.27 1.88 0.52
C GLY A 6 -10.70 0.71 1.33
N VAL A 7 -9.65 0.02 0.86
CA VAL A 7 -9.08 -1.15 1.58
C VAL A 7 -8.28 -0.78 2.84
N GLY A 8 -7.89 0.49 3.01
CA GLY A 8 -7.17 0.98 4.19
C GLY A 8 -5.72 1.43 3.96
N LYS A 9 -5.31 1.68 2.71
CA LYS A 9 -3.93 2.12 2.39
C LYS A 9 -3.51 3.39 3.12
N THR A 10 -4.35 4.43 3.07
CA THR A 10 -4.11 5.72 3.74
C THR A 10 -4.02 5.56 5.26
N ILE A 11 -4.88 4.72 5.86
CA ILE A 11 -4.84 4.41 7.30
C ILE A 11 -3.51 3.73 7.66
N PHE A 12 -3.09 2.75 6.86
CA PHE A 12 -1.80 2.09 7.06
C PHE A 12 -0.63 3.08 6.95
N ALA A 13 -0.66 3.94 5.92
CA ALA A 13 0.39 4.93 5.68
C ALA A 13 0.49 5.93 6.85
N LEU A 14 -0.65 6.44 7.33
CA LEU A 14 -0.69 7.30 8.51
C LEU A 14 -0.16 6.59 9.77
N ARG A 15 -0.61 5.36 10.04
CA ARG A 15 -0.13 4.59 11.21
C ARG A 15 1.36 4.34 11.14
N TRP A 16 1.90 4.05 9.95
CA TRP A 16 3.32 3.84 9.75
C TRP A 16 4.13 5.11 10.08
N LEU A 17 3.64 6.32 9.71
CA LEU A 17 4.29 7.57 10.09
C LEU A 17 4.15 7.87 11.58
N VAL A 18 2.94 7.73 12.15
CA VAL A 18 2.70 7.91 13.60
C VAL A 18 3.65 7.05 14.41
N GLN A 19 3.80 5.77 14.04
CA GLN A 19 4.75 4.88 14.72
C GLN A 19 6.21 5.34 14.61
N GLY A 20 6.60 6.00 13.53
CA GLY A 20 7.91 6.63 13.39
C GLY A 20 8.07 7.81 14.35
N ILE A 21 7.08 8.69 14.39
CA ILE A 21 7.08 9.88 15.25
C ILE A 21 7.13 9.48 16.73
N GLU A 22 6.37 8.45 17.14
CA GLU A 22 6.42 7.88 18.49
C GLU A 22 7.82 7.37 18.88
N ARG A 23 8.72 7.13 17.90
CA ARG A 23 10.12 6.77 18.07
C ARG A 23 11.10 7.93 17.93
N GLY A 24 10.60 9.16 17.79
CA GLY A 24 11.40 10.36 17.61
C GLY A 24 11.84 10.62 16.17
N GLU A 25 11.25 9.96 15.17
CA GLU A 25 11.55 10.16 13.76
C GLU A 25 10.74 11.35 13.19
N ASN A 26 11.32 12.11 12.25
CA ASN A 26 10.57 13.10 11.47
C ASN A 26 10.04 12.47 10.19
N CYS A 27 8.85 12.89 9.79
CA CYS A 27 8.08 12.27 8.73
C CYS A 27 7.57 13.28 7.71
N LEU A 28 7.47 12.83 6.45
CA LEU A 28 6.87 13.59 5.35
C LEU A 28 5.72 12.76 4.74
N TYR A 29 4.56 13.37 4.61
CA TYR A 29 3.43 12.84 3.85
C TYR A 29 3.16 13.72 2.64
N VAL A 30 3.24 13.16 1.45
CA VAL A 30 2.82 13.80 0.19
C VAL A 30 1.49 13.19 -0.22
N SER A 31 0.47 14.05 -0.34
CA SER A 31 -0.89 13.66 -0.75
C SER A 31 -1.32 14.41 -2.00
N PHE A 32 -2.06 13.74 -2.87
CA PHE A 32 -2.64 14.33 -4.07
C PHE A 32 -4.17 14.44 -4.00
N GLN A 33 -4.81 13.68 -3.11
CA GLN A 33 -6.28 13.62 -2.97
C GLN A 33 -6.74 14.29 -1.66
N ASP A 34 -6.13 13.91 -0.54
CA ASP A 34 -6.55 14.38 0.78
C ASP A 34 -5.72 15.58 1.23
N THR A 35 -6.38 16.64 1.67
CA THR A 35 -5.73 17.79 2.30
C THR A 35 -5.17 17.43 3.68
N GLY A 36 -4.22 18.24 4.18
CA GLY A 36 -3.68 18.05 5.53
C GLY A 36 -4.75 18.09 6.62
N ALA A 37 -5.83 18.86 6.43
CA ALA A 37 -6.96 18.90 7.37
C ALA A 37 -7.77 17.60 7.36
N GLN A 38 -8.01 17.03 6.17
CA GLN A 38 -8.71 15.74 6.03
C GLN A 38 -7.92 14.60 6.66
N LEU A 39 -6.61 14.51 6.36
CA LEU A 39 -5.72 13.50 6.95
C LEU A 39 -5.65 13.63 8.48
N THR A 40 -5.61 14.87 9.00
CA THR A 40 -5.65 15.12 10.44
C THR A 40 -6.98 14.66 11.06
N SER A 41 -8.11 14.91 10.39
CA SER A 41 -9.44 14.45 10.84
C SER A 41 -9.54 12.92 10.83
N VAL A 42 -9.04 12.25 9.77
CA VAL A 42 -8.99 10.79 9.71
C VAL A 42 -8.15 10.21 10.86
N ALA A 43 -6.97 10.77 11.11
CA ALA A 43 -6.08 10.33 12.18
C ALA A 43 -6.70 10.51 13.57
N ALA A 44 -7.40 11.62 13.81
CA ALA A 44 -8.11 11.88 15.07
C ALA A 44 -9.18 10.84 15.36
N GLY A 45 -9.85 10.29 14.34
CA GLY A 45 -10.79 9.18 14.47
C GLY A 45 -10.18 7.90 15.05
N PHE A 46 -8.87 7.74 14.96
CA PHE A 46 -8.11 6.63 15.54
C PHE A 46 -7.35 7.00 16.81
N GLY A 47 -7.57 8.19 17.36
CA GLY A 47 -6.85 8.69 18.52
C GLY A 47 -5.41 9.11 18.26
N TRP A 48 -5.00 9.32 17.01
CA TRP A 48 -3.65 9.75 16.66
C TRP A 48 -3.60 11.27 16.56
N ASP A 49 -2.79 11.92 17.39
CA ASP A 49 -2.67 13.38 17.45
C ASP A 49 -1.75 13.94 16.35
N VAL A 50 -2.17 13.75 15.11
CA VAL A 50 -1.47 14.26 13.92
C VAL A 50 -1.41 15.80 13.93
N ALA A 51 -2.36 16.49 14.57
CA ALA A 51 -2.32 17.93 14.72
C ALA A 51 -1.08 18.37 15.52
N ALA A 52 -0.87 17.80 16.70
CA ALA A 52 0.32 18.08 17.53
C ALA A 52 1.64 17.74 16.81
N TYR A 53 1.68 16.64 16.05
CA TYR A 53 2.88 16.28 15.27
C TYR A 53 3.20 17.26 14.15
N ARG A 54 2.17 17.87 13.53
CA ARG A 54 2.35 18.94 12.54
C ARG A 54 2.82 20.24 13.20
N ASP A 55 2.21 20.62 14.33
CA ASP A 55 2.56 21.83 15.06
C ASP A 55 3.98 21.77 15.62
N SER A 56 4.45 20.60 16.02
CA SER A 56 5.84 20.37 16.46
C SER A 56 6.85 20.30 15.31
N GLY A 57 6.40 20.20 14.06
CA GLY A 57 7.26 20.03 12.89
C GLY A 57 7.76 18.59 12.68
N GLN A 58 7.35 17.62 13.51
CA GLN A 58 7.71 16.20 13.34
C GLN A 58 7.02 15.57 12.13
N LEU A 59 5.86 16.09 11.72
CA LEU A 59 5.15 15.68 10.52
C LEU A 59 4.90 16.86 9.59
N VAL A 60 5.46 16.77 8.40
CA VAL A 60 5.10 17.67 7.29
C VAL A 60 4.09 16.95 6.40
N ILE A 61 2.95 17.60 6.14
CA ILE A 61 1.96 17.12 5.15
C ILE A 61 1.96 18.11 3.98
N SER A 62 2.41 17.63 2.82
CA SER A 62 2.43 18.38 1.56
C SER A 62 1.24 17.90 0.71
N TYR A 63 0.25 18.76 0.52
CA TYR A 63 -0.86 18.52 -0.38
C TYR A 63 -0.56 19.18 -1.74
N VAL A 64 -0.59 18.38 -2.81
CA VAL A 64 -0.36 18.83 -4.19
C VAL A 64 -1.60 18.44 -5.01
N PRO A 65 -2.47 19.42 -5.35
CA PRO A 65 -3.62 19.14 -6.22
C PRO A 65 -3.19 18.58 -7.57
N MET A 66 -3.98 17.64 -8.12
CA MET A 66 -3.67 16.99 -9.41
C MET A 66 -3.48 17.98 -10.57
N GLY A 67 -4.22 19.12 -10.55
CA GLY A 67 -4.08 20.17 -11.56
C GLY A 67 -2.73 20.87 -11.56
N ASP A 68 -2.06 20.88 -10.42
CA ASP A 68 -0.78 21.55 -10.18
C ASP A 68 0.40 20.55 -10.12
N LEU A 69 0.14 19.26 -10.34
CA LEU A 69 1.15 18.21 -10.20
C LEU A 69 2.16 18.26 -11.36
N ASP A 70 3.32 18.78 -11.06
CA ASP A 70 4.54 18.69 -11.87
C ASP A 70 5.57 17.81 -11.17
N LEU A 71 6.05 16.79 -11.88
CA LEU A 71 6.96 15.79 -11.31
C LEU A 71 8.31 16.37 -10.89
N ASP A 72 8.84 17.33 -11.64
CA ASP A 72 10.15 17.93 -11.36
C ASP A 72 10.05 18.89 -10.17
N VAL A 73 8.93 19.62 -10.06
CA VAL A 73 8.61 20.46 -8.90
C VAL A 73 8.43 19.59 -7.65
N LEU A 74 7.70 18.47 -7.76
CA LEU A 74 7.51 17.54 -6.66
C LEU A 74 8.85 16.96 -6.16
N ALA A 75 9.70 16.49 -7.08
CA ALA A 75 11.02 15.96 -6.72
C ALA A 75 11.88 17.00 -6.00
N THR A 76 11.83 18.26 -6.46
CA THR A 76 12.53 19.38 -5.82
C THR A 76 11.97 19.68 -4.43
N SER A 77 10.65 19.65 -4.25
CA SER A 77 9.99 19.84 -2.94
C SER A 77 10.37 18.75 -1.95
N VAL A 78 10.29 17.47 -2.37
CA VAL A 78 10.68 16.32 -1.53
C VAL A 78 12.16 16.41 -1.14
N ARG A 79 13.04 16.79 -2.08
CA ARG A 79 14.46 17.04 -1.80
C ARG A 79 14.64 18.11 -0.75
N SER A 80 14.00 19.25 -0.94
CA SER A 80 14.10 20.39 -0.01
C SER A 80 13.65 20.03 1.41
N GLU A 81 12.59 19.22 1.56
CA GLU A 81 12.14 18.77 2.88
C GLU A 81 13.15 17.82 3.53
N ILE A 82 13.71 16.87 2.78
CA ILE A 82 14.73 15.92 3.28
C ILE A 82 16.03 16.68 3.66
N GLU A 83 16.44 17.69 2.90
CA GLU A 83 17.65 18.49 3.18
C GLU A 83 17.45 19.44 4.36
N ARG A 84 16.24 19.97 4.55
CA ARG A 84 15.92 20.93 5.62
C ARG A 84 15.79 20.26 6.98
N HIS A 85 15.29 19.05 7.03
CA HIS A 85 15.05 18.27 8.23
C HIS A 85 15.50 16.81 8.03
N PRO A 86 16.01 16.15 9.06
CA PRO A 86 16.37 14.73 8.97
C PRO A 86 15.10 13.87 8.91
N VAL A 87 14.45 13.82 7.73
CA VAL A 87 13.25 13.01 7.49
C VAL A 87 13.64 11.54 7.47
N SER A 88 13.02 10.73 8.29
CA SER A 88 13.26 9.26 8.35
C SER A 88 12.25 8.46 7.53
N ARG A 89 11.00 8.96 7.43
CA ARG A 89 9.92 8.29 6.67
C ARG A 89 9.23 9.25 5.73
N VAL A 90 9.08 8.81 4.50
CA VAL A 90 8.36 9.53 3.45
C VAL A 90 7.20 8.66 2.96
N VAL A 91 6.00 9.20 2.93
CA VAL A 91 4.83 8.61 2.28
C VAL A 91 4.49 9.42 1.04
N ILE A 92 4.17 8.74 -0.06
CA ILE A 92 3.57 9.34 -1.25
C ILE A 92 2.29 8.58 -1.59
N ASP A 93 1.16 9.22 -1.48
CA ASP A 93 -0.18 8.66 -1.65
C ASP A 93 -0.93 9.42 -2.76
N SER A 94 -0.96 8.93 -4.01
CA SER A 94 -0.51 7.62 -4.43
C SER A 94 0.33 7.66 -5.72
N LEU A 95 0.93 6.52 -6.04
CA LEU A 95 1.72 6.28 -7.25
C LEU A 95 0.89 6.43 -8.54
N SER A 96 -0.42 6.22 -8.45
CA SER A 96 -1.35 6.32 -9.57
C SER A 96 -1.40 7.75 -10.14
N GLU A 97 -1.38 8.76 -9.28
CA GLU A 97 -1.36 10.16 -9.68
C GLU A 97 -0.04 10.54 -10.34
N LEU A 98 1.08 10.03 -9.82
CA LEU A 98 2.39 10.24 -10.44
C LEU A 98 2.47 9.62 -11.84
N ALA A 99 1.92 8.41 -12.00
CA ALA A 99 1.85 7.75 -13.30
C ALA A 99 1.00 8.54 -14.31
N PHE A 100 -0.14 9.05 -13.86
CA PHE A 100 -1.00 9.90 -14.68
C PHE A 100 -0.30 11.20 -15.11
N ALA A 101 0.40 11.87 -14.20
CA ALA A 101 1.12 13.13 -14.48
C ALA A 101 2.30 12.91 -15.43
N ALA A 102 2.94 11.76 -15.41
CA ALA A 102 4.09 11.45 -16.26
C ALA A 102 3.72 11.32 -17.75
N ARG A 103 2.47 11.01 -18.08
CA ARG A 103 1.91 10.83 -19.45
C ARG A 103 2.55 9.70 -20.27
N GLU A 104 3.81 9.39 -20.03
CA GLU A 104 4.61 8.37 -20.75
C GLU A 104 5.27 7.40 -19.78
N GLU A 105 5.18 6.10 -20.05
CA GLU A 105 5.72 5.05 -19.19
C GLU A 105 7.24 5.16 -18.96
N ASN A 106 8.01 5.46 -20.02
CA ASN A 106 9.46 5.61 -19.92
C ASN A 106 9.86 6.78 -19.04
N ARG A 107 9.14 7.92 -19.14
CA ARG A 107 9.34 9.10 -18.31
C ARG A 107 8.99 8.78 -16.85
N PHE A 108 7.89 8.08 -16.62
CA PHE A 108 7.47 7.65 -15.31
C PHE A 108 8.52 6.73 -14.64
N ALA A 109 9.02 5.72 -15.37
CA ALA A 109 10.04 4.82 -14.86
C ALA A 109 11.35 5.54 -14.52
N ALA A 110 11.77 6.51 -15.35
CA ALA A 110 12.96 7.33 -15.08
C ALA A 110 12.76 8.22 -13.86
N TYR A 111 11.62 8.87 -13.77
CA TYR A 111 11.24 9.69 -12.61
C TYR A 111 11.25 8.89 -11.31
N MET A 112 10.60 7.72 -11.31
CA MET A 112 10.54 6.85 -10.12
C MET A 112 11.91 6.39 -9.66
N ARG A 113 12.83 6.07 -10.60
CA ARG A 113 14.22 5.75 -10.25
C ARG A 113 14.91 6.92 -9.55
N SER A 114 14.74 8.12 -10.06
CA SER A 114 15.31 9.34 -9.49
C SER A 114 14.73 9.64 -8.11
N LEU A 115 13.41 9.55 -7.94
CA LEU A 115 12.72 9.81 -6.67
C LEU A 115 13.10 8.80 -5.58
N VAL A 116 13.10 7.50 -5.91
CA VAL A 116 13.53 6.44 -4.97
C VAL A 116 15.01 6.63 -4.61
N GLY A 117 15.85 6.97 -5.59
CA GLY A 117 17.27 7.27 -5.38
C GLY A 117 17.49 8.48 -4.46
N LEU A 118 16.73 9.55 -4.65
CA LEU A 118 16.75 10.75 -3.82
C LEU A 118 16.43 10.44 -2.36
N VAL A 119 15.30 9.77 -2.10
CA VAL A 119 14.85 9.43 -0.74
C VAL A 119 15.85 8.49 -0.07
N ARG A 120 16.37 7.51 -0.80
CA ARG A 120 17.38 6.57 -0.28
C ARG A 120 18.70 7.27 0.05
N ALA A 121 19.16 8.21 -0.79
CA ALA A 121 20.36 8.99 -0.53
C ALA A 121 20.25 9.86 0.72
N GLY A 122 19.04 10.35 1.03
CA GLY A 122 18.71 11.04 2.27
C GLY A 122 18.64 10.16 3.52
N GLY A 123 18.83 8.83 3.38
CA GLY A 123 18.70 7.88 4.50
C GLY A 123 17.27 7.56 4.91
N SER A 124 16.28 8.03 4.13
CA SER A 124 14.86 7.88 4.43
C SER A 124 14.28 6.57 3.91
N SER A 125 13.26 6.07 4.59
CA SER A 125 12.39 5.00 4.11
C SER A 125 11.21 5.58 3.32
N LEU A 126 10.92 5.00 2.15
CA LEU A 126 9.83 5.44 1.27
C LEU A 126 8.70 4.43 1.24
N LEU A 127 7.49 4.85 1.58
CA LEU A 127 6.25 4.10 1.38
C LEU A 127 5.45 4.77 0.25
N LEU A 128 5.21 4.00 -0.81
CA LEU A 128 4.35 4.40 -1.92
C LEU A 128 3.06 3.58 -1.84
N THR A 129 1.92 4.24 -1.94
CA THR A 129 0.64 3.55 -2.10
C THR A 129 0.27 3.46 -3.58
N SER A 130 -0.59 2.52 -3.94
CA SER A 130 -1.12 2.36 -5.29
C SER A 130 -2.54 1.82 -5.23
N GLU A 131 -3.43 2.32 -6.09
CA GLU A 131 -4.80 1.83 -6.17
C GLU A 131 -4.92 0.47 -6.83
N THR A 132 -3.89 0.07 -7.55
CA THR A 132 -3.83 -1.26 -8.17
C THR A 132 -2.98 -2.20 -7.35
N SER A 133 -3.38 -3.48 -7.30
CA SER A 133 -2.47 -4.54 -6.83
C SER A 133 -1.22 -4.51 -7.70
N ILE A 134 -0.06 -4.52 -7.06
CA ILE A 134 1.23 -4.43 -7.73
C ILE A 134 1.52 -5.71 -8.52
N HIS A 135 0.72 -6.77 -8.30
CA HIS A 135 0.88 -8.06 -8.98
C HIS A 135 -0.41 -8.48 -9.67
N GLY A 136 -0.35 -8.76 -10.97
CA GLY A 136 -1.31 -9.64 -11.61
C GLY A 136 -2.23 -9.10 -12.68
N LEU A 137 -1.98 -7.94 -13.27
CA LEU A 137 -2.64 -7.55 -14.52
C LEU A 137 -1.60 -7.38 -15.63
N PRO A 138 -1.70 -8.13 -16.73
CA PRO A 138 -0.86 -7.89 -17.91
C PRO A 138 -1.07 -6.46 -18.42
N GLY A 139 0.01 -5.73 -18.63
CA GLY A 139 -0.04 -4.35 -19.16
C GLY A 139 -0.12 -3.25 -18.11
N ASN A 140 0.16 -3.54 -16.84
CA ASN A 140 0.22 -2.52 -15.80
C ASN A 140 1.61 -1.85 -15.84
N SER A 141 1.65 -0.53 -16.03
CA SER A 141 2.89 0.29 -16.05
C SER A 141 3.75 0.11 -14.79
N LEU A 142 3.17 -0.45 -13.72
CA LEU A 142 3.83 -0.66 -12.44
C LEU A 142 4.69 -1.95 -12.40
N ASP A 143 4.41 -2.96 -13.24
CA ASP A 143 5.20 -4.20 -13.26
C ASP A 143 6.67 -3.92 -13.59
N GLY A 144 6.92 -2.95 -14.48
CA GLY A 144 8.25 -2.47 -14.82
C GLY A 144 8.98 -1.72 -13.71
N LEU A 145 8.33 -1.43 -12.58
CA LEU A 145 8.93 -0.72 -11.43
C LEU A 145 9.19 -1.61 -10.23
N LEU A 146 8.70 -2.85 -10.23
CA LEU A 146 8.81 -3.74 -9.07
C LEU A 146 10.25 -3.99 -8.62
N PHE A 147 11.20 -3.91 -9.54
CA PHE A 147 12.62 -4.08 -9.21
C PHE A 147 13.19 -2.92 -8.36
N LEU A 148 12.55 -1.74 -8.37
CA LEU A 148 12.97 -0.58 -7.57
C LEU A 148 12.64 -0.74 -6.08
N PHE A 149 11.63 -1.55 -5.76
CA PHE A 149 11.12 -1.69 -4.40
C PHE A 149 11.78 -2.86 -3.67
N ASP A 150 12.16 -2.63 -2.43
CA ASP A 150 12.73 -3.67 -1.57
C ASP A 150 11.64 -4.60 -1.04
N SER A 151 10.44 -4.07 -0.81
CA SER A 151 9.29 -4.84 -0.34
C SER A 151 8.02 -4.42 -1.06
N THR A 152 7.10 -5.38 -1.26
CA THR A 152 5.75 -5.11 -1.75
C THR A 152 4.73 -5.73 -0.81
N ILE A 153 3.72 -4.94 -0.45
CA ILE A 153 2.62 -5.32 0.44
C ILE A 153 1.34 -5.14 -0.35
N ASP A 154 0.50 -6.15 -0.37
CA ASP A 154 -0.83 -6.09 -0.98
C ASP A 154 -1.91 -6.15 0.10
N LEU A 155 -2.78 -5.15 0.08
CA LEU A 155 -4.06 -5.14 0.78
C LEU A 155 -5.15 -5.51 -0.22
N ARG A 156 -6.09 -6.38 0.16
CA ARG A 156 -7.17 -6.82 -0.72
C ARG A 156 -8.46 -7.13 0.03
N TYR A 157 -9.55 -7.12 -0.72
CA TYR A 157 -10.78 -7.73 -0.26
C TYR A 157 -10.78 -9.21 -0.62
N ILE A 158 -11.28 -10.02 0.28
CA ILE A 158 -11.54 -11.46 0.09
C ILE A 158 -12.98 -11.76 0.49
N GLU A 159 -13.53 -12.85 -0.02
CA GLU A 159 -14.79 -13.42 0.43
C GLU A 159 -14.49 -14.63 1.32
N GLU A 160 -14.94 -14.57 2.56
CA GLU A 160 -14.83 -15.63 3.56
C GLU A 160 -16.21 -15.84 4.19
N GLU A 161 -16.75 -17.06 4.13
CA GLU A 161 -18.06 -17.40 4.69
C GLU A 161 -19.19 -16.41 4.29
N SER A 162 -19.21 -16.01 3.01
CA SER A 162 -20.17 -15.03 2.45
C SER A 162 -20.04 -13.61 3.02
N GLN A 163 -18.94 -13.30 3.68
CA GLN A 163 -18.60 -11.95 4.12
C GLN A 163 -17.42 -11.42 3.35
N ILE A 164 -17.40 -10.10 3.09
CA ILE A 164 -16.26 -9.43 2.50
C ILE A 164 -15.34 -8.98 3.64
N CYS A 165 -14.17 -9.58 3.68
CA CYS A 165 -13.13 -9.28 4.65
C CYS A 165 -11.94 -8.59 3.98
N ARG A 166 -11.10 -7.93 4.77
CA ARG A 166 -9.82 -7.40 4.30
C ARG A 166 -8.71 -8.38 4.64
N ALA A 167 -7.74 -8.45 3.75
CA ALA A 167 -6.55 -9.27 3.98
C ALA A 167 -5.29 -8.54 3.50
N VAL A 168 -4.16 -8.89 4.11
CA VAL A 168 -2.83 -8.38 3.78
C VAL A 168 -1.85 -9.51 3.57
N HIS A 169 -0.94 -9.36 2.62
CA HIS A 169 0.23 -10.21 2.53
C HIS A 169 1.46 -9.43 2.04
N VAL A 170 2.63 -9.92 2.41
CA VAL A 170 3.90 -9.43 1.87
C VAL A 170 4.20 -10.24 0.62
N ALA A 171 4.01 -9.63 -0.55
CA ALA A 171 4.19 -10.32 -1.83
C ALA A 171 5.68 -10.43 -2.23
N LYS A 172 6.51 -9.51 -1.74
CA LYS A 172 7.97 -9.48 -1.99
C LYS A 172 8.68 -8.86 -0.81
N MET A 173 9.83 -9.43 -0.46
CA MET A 173 10.83 -8.82 0.40
C MET A 173 12.22 -9.19 -0.09
N ARG A 174 13.03 -8.17 -0.44
CA ARG A 174 14.37 -8.39 -0.97
C ARG A 174 15.33 -8.82 0.14
N SER A 175 16.14 -9.84 -0.14
CA SER A 175 17.24 -10.30 0.71
C SER A 175 16.85 -10.74 2.13
N ARG A 176 15.58 -11.03 2.39
CA ARG A 176 15.10 -11.53 3.69
C ARG A 176 13.99 -12.56 3.49
N ALA A 177 13.99 -13.57 4.32
CA ALA A 177 12.86 -14.47 4.45
C ALA A 177 11.66 -13.71 5.06
N HIS A 178 10.46 -13.98 4.57
CA HIS A 178 9.22 -13.43 5.09
C HIS A 178 8.09 -14.44 4.97
N SER A 179 7.03 -14.22 5.73
CA SER A 179 5.82 -15.03 5.61
C SER A 179 5.09 -14.70 4.31
N MET A 180 4.71 -15.72 3.57
CA MET A 180 3.85 -15.61 2.39
C MET A 180 2.36 -15.76 2.75
N SER A 181 2.04 -15.83 4.05
CA SER A 181 0.67 -15.99 4.52
C SER A 181 -0.18 -14.78 4.15
N LEU A 182 -1.42 -15.06 3.80
CA LEU A 182 -2.47 -14.05 3.69
C LEU A 182 -3.10 -13.92 5.08
N ASN A 183 -2.98 -12.75 5.69
CA ASN A 183 -3.48 -12.49 7.03
C ASN A 183 -4.75 -11.63 6.97
N SER A 184 -5.67 -11.87 7.89
CA SER A 184 -6.86 -11.02 8.04
C SER A 184 -6.46 -9.60 8.48
N VAL A 185 -7.26 -8.62 8.07
CA VAL A 185 -7.08 -7.21 8.47
C VAL A 185 -8.42 -6.66 8.95
N THR A 186 -8.38 -6.03 10.10
CA THR A 186 -9.53 -5.29 10.65
C THR A 186 -9.15 -3.83 10.83
N ILE A 187 -10.07 -2.93 10.51
CA ILE A 187 -9.95 -1.52 10.86
C ILE A 187 -10.78 -1.30 12.11
N THR A 188 -10.12 -0.97 13.21
CA THR A 188 -10.70 -0.70 14.54
C THR A 188 -10.60 0.78 14.86
N ASP A 189 -11.10 1.19 16.02
CA ASP A 189 -10.97 2.56 16.55
C ASP A 189 -9.49 2.95 16.84
N HIS A 190 -8.57 1.98 16.79
CA HIS A 190 -7.14 2.19 17.00
C HIS A 190 -6.30 2.12 15.72
N GLY A 191 -6.97 1.92 14.59
CA GLY A 191 -6.35 1.82 13.27
C GLY A 191 -6.44 0.43 12.66
N LEU A 192 -5.45 0.07 11.85
CA LEU A 192 -5.40 -1.18 11.13
C LEU A 192 -4.67 -2.24 11.96
N GLU A 193 -5.37 -3.34 12.23
CA GLU A 193 -4.85 -4.50 12.97
C GLU A 193 -4.72 -5.71 12.03
N VAL A 194 -3.57 -6.37 12.12
CA VAL A 194 -3.31 -7.60 11.36
C VAL A 194 -3.59 -8.79 12.26
N GLY A 195 -4.52 -9.62 11.85
CA GLY A 195 -4.94 -10.81 12.57
C GLY A 195 -4.19 -12.08 12.12
N HIS A 196 -4.86 -13.22 12.28
CA HIS A 196 -4.31 -14.54 12.00
C HIS A 196 -4.20 -14.81 10.49
N ALA A 197 -3.38 -15.82 10.16
CA ALA A 197 -3.30 -16.33 8.80
C ALA A 197 -4.60 -17.04 8.41
N LEU A 198 -5.11 -16.73 7.22
CA LEU A 198 -6.33 -17.31 6.70
C LEU A 198 -6.08 -18.73 6.20
N ALA A 199 -6.86 -19.70 6.70
CA ALA A 199 -6.56 -21.12 6.55
C ALA A 199 -6.89 -21.70 5.15
N SER A 200 -7.81 -21.09 4.41
CA SER A 200 -8.30 -21.63 3.12
C SER A 200 -8.81 -20.55 2.19
N VAL A 201 -7.88 -19.78 1.62
CA VAL A 201 -8.21 -18.87 0.53
C VAL A 201 -7.69 -19.50 -0.77
N THR A 202 -8.58 -19.97 -1.63
CA THR A 202 -8.23 -20.48 -2.96
C THR A 202 -8.68 -19.47 -4.02
N GLY A 203 -7.74 -18.92 -4.78
CA GLY A 203 -8.06 -18.02 -5.87
C GLY A 203 -6.81 -17.52 -6.58
N ARG A 204 -6.99 -16.96 -7.78
CA ARG A 204 -5.93 -16.27 -8.48
C ARG A 204 -5.59 -14.97 -7.74
N LEU A 205 -4.29 -14.66 -7.62
CA LEU A 205 -3.80 -13.37 -7.18
C LEU A 205 -4.24 -12.30 -8.21
N GLY A 206 -5.42 -11.72 -8.02
CA GLY A 206 -6.01 -10.75 -8.95
C GLY A 206 -7.12 -9.93 -8.29
N TRP A 207 -7.65 -8.96 -9.00
CA TRP A 207 -8.62 -7.94 -8.54
C TRP A 207 -9.99 -8.45 -8.09
N SER A 208 -10.36 -9.68 -8.41
CA SER A 208 -11.62 -10.27 -7.98
C SER A 208 -11.50 -10.80 -6.55
N ALA A 209 -12.54 -10.61 -5.76
CA ALA A 209 -12.69 -11.22 -4.46
C ALA A 209 -12.35 -12.72 -4.56
N LEU A 210 -11.41 -13.17 -3.74
CA LEU A 210 -11.07 -14.59 -3.68
C LEU A 210 -12.19 -15.30 -2.94
N ARG A 211 -12.78 -16.31 -3.58
CA ARG A 211 -13.76 -17.18 -2.92
C ARG A 211 -13.02 -18.25 -2.14
N THR A 212 -13.33 -18.37 -0.86
CA THR A 212 -12.96 -19.57 -0.10
C THR A 212 -13.75 -20.76 -0.66
N LYS A 213 -13.07 -21.86 -1.01
CA LYS A 213 -13.80 -23.10 -1.28
C LYS A 213 -14.28 -23.64 0.07
N GLY A 214 -15.60 -23.77 0.23
CA GLY A 214 -16.16 -24.61 1.27
C GLY A 214 -15.60 -26.05 1.20
N PRO A 215 -15.80 -26.87 2.23
CA PRO A 215 -15.24 -28.21 2.28
C PRO A 215 -15.56 -28.96 0.97
N VAL A 216 -14.50 -29.52 0.36
CA VAL A 216 -14.63 -30.32 -0.86
C VAL A 216 -15.45 -31.54 -0.49
N GLU A 217 -16.69 -31.63 -0.99
CA GLU A 217 -17.49 -32.83 -0.89
C GLU A 217 -16.69 -33.98 -1.51
N PRO A 218 -16.50 -35.13 -0.83
CA PRO A 218 -15.73 -36.22 -1.37
C PRO A 218 -16.40 -36.72 -2.66
N ALA A 219 -15.61 -36.88 -3.71
CA ALA A 219 -16.06 -37.36 -5.00
C ALA A 219 -16.87 -38.64 -4.83
N ARG A 220 -18.12 -38.68 -5.32
CA ARG A 220 -18.95 -39.89 -5.38
C ARG A 220 -18.17 -40.95 -6.14
N PRO A 221 -18.04 -42.16 -5.60
CA PRO A 221 -17.41 -43.25 -6.35
C PRO A 221 -18.20 -43.50 -7.65
N ALA A 222 -17.45 -43.68 -8.74
CA ALA A 222 -18.01 -43.98 -10.04
C ALA A 222 -18.84 -45.28 -9.95
N ALA A 223 -20.05 -45.26 -10.49
CA ALA A 223 -20.89 -46.45 -10.59
C ALA A 223 -20.16 -47.53 -11.43
N PRO A 224 -20.25 -48.81 -11.05
CA PRO A 224 -19.61 -49.89 -11.82
C PRO A 224 -20.24 -49.96 -13.22
N ALA A 225 -19.38 -50.09 -14.22
CA ALA A 225 -19.79 -50.30 -15.61
C ALA A 225 -20.68 -51.58 -15.70
N ALA A 226 -21.84 -51.43 -16.32
CA ALA A 226 -22.70 -52.57 -16.64
C ALA A 226 -21.93 -53.50 -17.58
N ALA A 227 -21.79 -54.76 -17.17
CA ALA A 227 -21.27 -55.80 -18.02
C ALA A 227 -22.38 -56.18 -19.02
N ASP A 228 -22.09 -55.98 -20.30
CA ASP A 228 -22.90 -56.49 -21.38
C ASP A 228 -22.79 -58.03 -21.40
N ALA A 229 -23.94 -58.67 -21.32
CA ALA A 229 -24.14 -60.09 -21.64
C ALA A 229 -24.78 -60.22 -23.02
#